data_b2da9f4e6676e61ce98df8d824aca75f
#
_entry.id   b2da9f4e6676e61ce98df8d824aca75f
#
_cell.length_a   1.000
_cell.length_b   1.000
_cell.length_c   1.000
_cell.angle_alpha   90.00
_cell.angle_beta   90.00
_cell.angle_gamma   90.00
#
_symmetry.space_group_name_H-M   'P 1'
#
loop_
_entity.id
_entity.type
_entity.pdbx_description
1 polymer ?
#
loop_
_entity_poly.entity_id
_entity_poly.type
_entity_poly.pdbx_seq_one_letter_code
_entity_poly.pdbx_strand_id
1 'polypeptide(L)'
;MRCFLHLRGNPENLKRSVVSMINMVKLPTKKSNLFLRVAKGHFATSHSHINYYIDVTTQKSRLSEAKAVAKELVAAYQHSTIVDTVLCLDGTQVIGTCLANELTKDGFANMNAHQTIYVITPEYTTGSQIILR
;
A
#
# COMPACT_ATOMS: atom_id res chain seq x y z
N MET A 1 -7.56 -4.80 1.80
CA MET A 1 -7.93 -5.25 3.15
C MET A 1 -9.05 -4.36 3.66
N ARG A 2 -10.30 -4.79 3.56
CA ARG A 2 -11.46 -4.06 4.10
C ARG A 2 -11.68 -4.54 5.54
N CYS A 3 -11.34 -3.72 6.53
CA CYS A 3 -11.79 -3.93 7.90
C CYS A 3 -13.26 -3.49 7.99
N PHE A 4 -14.16 -4.43 8.18
CA PHE A 4 -15.55 -4.13 8.51
C PHE A 4 -15.70 -4.17 10.04
N LEU A 5 -15.84 -3.00 10.65
CA LEU A 5 -16.46 -2.92 11.96
C LEU A 5 -17.97 -3.08 11.77
N HIS A 6 -18.53 -4.17 12.28
CA HIS A 6 -19.97 -4.40 12.24
C HIS A 6 -20.63 -3.61 13.38
N LEU A 7 -20.96 -2.35 13.11
CA LEU A 7 -21.79 -1.54 13.98
C LEU A 7 -23.13 -1.30 13.28
N ARG A 8 -24.24 -1.60 13.96
CA ARG A 8 -25.60 -1.32 13.46
C ARG A 8 -25.83 0.19 13.45
N GLY A 9 -25.85 0.80 12.27
CA GLY A 9 -26.11 2.22 12.04
C GLY A 9 -25.83 2.61 10.59
N ASN A 10 -26.31 3.77 10.16
CA ASN A 10 -26.16 4.26 8.79
C ASN A 10 -24.68 4.28 8.37
N PRO A 11 -24.25 3.56 7.29
CA PRO A 11 -22.84 3.24 7.02
C PRO A 11 -21.96 4.46 6.76
N GLU A 12 -22.50 5.59 6.33
CA GLU A 12 -21.71 6.78 6.04
C GLU A 12 -21.38 7.62 7.29
N ASN A 13 -22.28 7.72 8.23
CA ASN A 13 -22.06 8.42 9.49
C ASN A 13 -21.20 7.60 10.46
N LEU A 14 -21.26 6.29 10.39
CA LEU A 14 -20.45 5.40 11.22
C LEU A 14 -18.96 5.43 10.84
N LYS A 15 -18.63 5.52 9.55
CA LYS A 15 -17.23 5.61 9.09
C LYS A 15 -16.51 6.86 9.61
N ARG A 16 -17.21 7.99 9.73
CA ARG A 16 -16.63 9.24 10.27
C ARG A 16 -16.46 9.21 11.78
N SER A 17 -17.40 8.64 12.52
CA SER A 17 -17.37 8.63 13.99
C SER A 17 -16.38 7.61 14.56
N VAL A 18 -16.20 6.46 13.92
CA VAL A 18 -15.26 5.42 14.40
C VAL A 18 -13.80 5.82 14.18
N VAL A 19 -13.49 6.45 13.04
CA VAL A 19 -12.12 6.96 12.77
C VAL A 19 -11.72 8.07 13.75
N SER A 20 -12.66 8.87 14.24
CA SER A 20 -12.38 9.91 15.24
C SER A 20 -12.12 9.40 16.66
N MET A 21 -12.50 8.16 16.97
CA MET A 21 -12.31 7.54 18.30
C MET A 21 -11.06 6.66 18.41
N ILE A 22 -10.39 6.37 17.29
CA ILE A 22 -9.20 5.54 17.28
C ILE A 22 -7.97 6.41 17.48
N ASN A 23 -7.28 6.24 18.59
CA ASN A 23 -6.00 6.91 18.84
C ASN A 23 -4.93 6.33 17.92
N MET A 24 -4.70 7.01 16.79
CA MET A 24 -3.67 6.66 15.82
C MET A 24 -2.33 7.23 16.22
N VAL A 25 -1.36 6.36 16.42
CA VAL A 25 0.04 6.72 16.69
C VAL A 25 0.82 6.71 15.38
N LYS A 26 1.60 7.76 15.13
CA LYS A 26 2.53 7.82 14.00
C LYS A 26 3.87 7.26 14.45
N LEU A 27 4.28 6.15 13.87
CA LEU A 27 5.59 5.55 14.09
C LEU A 27 6.52 5.98 12.96
N PRO A 28 7.65 6.66 13.26
CA PRO A 28 8.65 6.99 12.25
C PRO A 28 9.37 5.73 11.79
N THR A 29 9.72 5.66 10.53
CA THR A 29 10.61 4.63 10.01
C THR A 29 12.07 5.06 10.17
N LYS A 30 12.99 4.11 10.32
CA LYS A 30 14.40 4.40 10.62
C LYS A 30 15.17 5.09 9.47
N LYS A 31 14.67 5.02 8.23
CA LYS A 31 15.42 5.40 7.04
C LYS A 31 14.80 6.49 6.17
N SER A 32 13.57 6.89 6.43
CA SER A 32 12.84 7.83 5.56
C SER A 32 11.88 8.71 6.34
N ASN A 33 11.40 9.78 5.71
CA ASN A 33 10.30 10.61 6.23
C ASN A 33 8.93 9.89 6.15
N LEU A 34 8.95 8.57 6.11
CA LEU A 34 7.76 7.74 6.08
C LEU A 34 7.27 7.46 7.49
N PHE A 35 5.99 7.65 7.72
CA PHE A 35 5.33 7.35 8.99
C PHE A 35 4.33 6.22 8.81
N LEU A 36 4.40 5.24 9.71
CA LEU A 36 3.40 4.20 9.81
C LEU A 36 2.32 4.65 10.80
N ARG A 37 1.06 4.69 10.38
CA ARG A 37 -0.07 4.99 11.27
C ARG A 37 -0.61 3.70 11.84
N VAL A 38 -0.56 3.58 13.16
CA VAL A 38 -0.95 2.35 13.88
C VAL A 38 -1.91 2.70 14.99
N ALA A 39 -2.97 1.92 15.13
CA ALA A 39 -3.84 1.95 16.29
C ALA A 39 -3.76 0.62 17.03
N LYS A 40 -3.66 0.67 18.37
CA LYS A 40 -3.78 -0.49 19.23
C LYS A 40 -5.25 -0.67 19.63
N GLY A 41 -5.76 -1.89 19.52
CA GLY A 41 -7.14 -2.20 19.87
C GLY A 41 -7.47 -3.64 19.55
N HIS A 42 -8.76 -3.98 19.60
CA HIS A 42 -9.26 -5.26 19.12
C HIS A 42 -10.08 -5.02 17.86
N PHE A 43 -9.57 -5.49 16.73
CA PHE A 43 -10.20 -5.30 15.42
C PHE A 43 -10.57 -6.64 14.82
N ALA A 44 -11.84 -6.78 14.44
CA ALA A 44 -12.33 -7.94 13.71
C ALA A 44 -12.23 -7.70 12.20
N THR A 45 -11.61 -8.64 11.51
CA THR A 45 -11.63 -8.74 10.04
C THR A 45 -12.56 -9.87 9.61
N SER A 46 -12.78 -10.03 8.31
CA SER A 46 -13.58 -11.15 7.80
C SER A 46 -12.95 -12.53 8.08
N HIS A 47 -11.67 -12.58 8.39
CA HIS A 47 -10.90 -13.82 8.54
C HIS A 47 -10.16 -13.98 9.85
N SER A 48 -9.99 -12.89 10.62
CA SER A 48 -9.18 -12.89 11.84
C SER A 48 -9.51 -11.75 12.78
N HIS A 49 -9.05 -11.88 14.02
CA HIS A 49 -9.00 -10.79 14.99
C HIS A 49 -7.56 -10.31 15.11
N ILE A 50 -7.36 -8.99 15.09
CA ILE A 50 -6.04 -8.37 15.16
C ILE A 50 -6.01 -7.33 16.28
N ASN A 51 -4.85 -7.20 16.92
CA ASN A 51 -4.66 -6.27 18.05
C ASN A 51 -4.09 -4.92 17.60
N TYR A 52 -3.65 -4.82 16.36
CA TYR A 52 -3.12 -3.60 15.79
C TYR A 52 -3.74 -3.36 14.41
N TYR A 53 -4.24 -2.16 14.21
CA TYR A 53 -4.69 -1.69 12.90
C TYR A 53 -3.62 -0.79 12.29
N ILE A 54 -3.24 -1.08 11.05
CA ILE A 54 -2.28 -0.28 10.29
C ILE A 54 -3.04 0.44 9.18
N ASP A 55 -3.01 1.79 9.20
CA ASP A 55 -3.61 2.61 8.17
C ASP A 55 -2.59 3.01 7.12
N VAL A 56 -2.77 2.50 5.92
CA VAL A 56 -1.93 2.78 4.74
C VAL A 56 -2.64 3.68 3.71
N THR A 57 -3.78 4.26 4.06
CA THR A 57 -4.62 5.02 3.13
C THR A 57 -3.87 6.19 2.50
N THR A 58 -3.16 6.98 3.29
CA THR A 58 -2.42 8.12 2.76
C THR A 58 -1.17 7.71 1.97
N GLN A 59 -0.57 6.57 2.30
CA GLN A 59 0.56 6.01 1.55
C GLN A 59 0.12 5.55 0.15
N LYS A 60 -1.12 5.04 0.02
CA LYS A 60 -1.69 4.64 -1.27
C LYS A 60 -2.13 5.82 -2.14
N SER A 61 -2.57 6.92 -1.56
CA SER A 61 -3.25 8.01 -2.26
C SER A 61 -2.45 9.31 -2.35
N ARG A 62 -1.59 9.60 -1.38
CA ARG A 62 -0.77 10.81 -1.37
C ARG A 62 0.55 10.56 -2.08
N LEU A 63 0.79 11.28 -3.18
CA LEU A 63 1.96 11.10 -4.04
C LEU A 63 3.29 11.18 -3.29
N SER A 64 3.45 12.11 -2.34
CA SER A 64 4.68 12.26 -1.58
C SER A 64 4.99 11.04 -0.71
N GLU A 65 3.96 10.46 -0.06
CA GLU A 65 4.10 9.25 0.75
C GLU A 65 4.30 8.00 -0.14
N ALA A 66 3.58 7.91 -1.27
CA ALA A 66 3.76 6.84 -2.24
C ALA A 66 5.18 6.81 -2.84
N LYS A 67 5.73 7.99 -3.16
CA LYS A 67 7.13 8.11 -3.61
C LYS A 67 8.14 7.69 -2.53
N ALA A 68 7.87 8.02 -1.27
CA ALA A 68 8.75 7.59 -0.18
C ALA A 68 8.73 6.06 -0.01
N VAL A 69 7.57 5.42 -0.09
CA VAL A 69 7.44 3.96 -0.10
C VAL A 69 8.17 3.35 -1.30
N ALA A 70 7.97 3.90 -2.49
CA ALA A 70 8.62 3.42 -3.71
C ALA A 70 10.15 3.46 -3.61
N LYS A 71 10.73 4.53 -3.06
CA LYS A 71 12.17 4.66 -2.87
C LYS A 71 12.75 3.59 -1.92
N GLU A 72 12.03 3.26 -0.85
CA GLU A 72 12.45 2.18 0.04
C GLU A 72 12.40 0.81 -0.66
N LEU A 73 11.36 0.57 -1.47
CA LEU A 73 11.24 -0.68 -2.23
C LEU A 73 12.31 -0.81 -3.32
N VAL A 74 12.63 0.26 -4.03
CA VAL A 74 13.65 0.26 -5.09
C VAL A 74 14.99 -0.25 -4.57
N ALA A 75 15.40 0.17 -3.39
CA ALA A 75 16.67 -0.22 -2.80
C ALA A 75 16.85 -1.74 -2.67
N ALA A 76 15.75 -2.49 -2.57
CA ALA A 76 15.79 -3.94 -2.47
C ALA A 76 15.95 -4.64 -3.84
N TYR A 77 15.54 -4.01 -4.94
CA TYR A 77 15.39 -4.68 -6.24
C TYR A 77 16.31 -4.15 -7.33
N GLN A 78 16.69 -2.87 -7.31
CA GLN A 78 17.38 -2.22 -8.43
C GLN A 78 18.69 -2.90 -8.86
N HIS A 79 19.39 -3.57 -7.94
CA HIS A 79 20.70 -4.20 -8.19
C HIS A 79 20.65 -5.73 -8.22
N SER A 80 19.51 -6.33 -7.94
CA SER A 80 19.40 -7.77 -7.73
C SER A 80 18.38 -8.46 -8.64
N THR A 81 17.45 -7.70 -9.21
CA THR A 81 16.31 -8.26 -9.92
C THR A 81 15.94 -7.43 -11.13
N ILE A 82 15.75 -8.08 -12.28
CA ILE A 82 15.13 -7.45 -13.44
C ILE A 82 13.62 -7.55 -13.26
N VAL A 83 12.95 -6.39 -13.30
CA VAL A 83 11.51 -6.26 -13.11
C VAL A 83 10.88 -5.86 -14.44
N ASP A 84 9.97 -6.65 -14.96
CA ASP A 84 9.19 -6.35 -16.16
C ASP A 84 7.75 -5.94 -15.82
N THR A 85 7.23 -6.37 -14.68
CA THR A 85 5.83 -6.11 -14.28
C THR A 85 5.71 -5.82 -12.79
N VAL A 86 4.96 -4.79 -12.46
CA VAL A 86 4.54 -4.43 -11.10
C VAL A 86 3.05 -4.69 -10.96
N LEU A 87 2.68 -5.68 -10.15
CA LEU A 87 1.28 -6.01 -9.86
C LEU A 87 0.80 -5.21 -8.64
N CYS A 88 -0.19 -4.35 -8.85
CA CYS A 88 -0.76 -3.47 -7.82
C CYS A 88 -2.02 -4.07 -7.21
N LEU A 89 -1.96 -4.48 -5.95
CA LEU A 89 -3.10 -5.03 -5.21
C LEU A 89 -3.76 -3.93 -4.35
N ASP A 90 -5.06 -4.04 -4.13
CA ASP A 90 -5.82 -3.24 -3.15
C ASP A 90 -5.60 -1.71 -3.24
N GLY A 91 -5.59 -1.17 -4.43
CA GLY A 91 -5.50 0.29 -4.62
C GLY A 91 -4.08 0.86 -4.44
N THR A 92 -3.03 0.06 -4.67
CA THR A 92 -1.64 0.48 -4.57
C THR A 92 -1.05 1.01 -5.88
N GLN A 93 -1.87 1.37 -6.87
CA GLN A 93 -1.43 1.80 -8.21
C GLN A 93 -0.48 2.99 -8.17
N VAL A 94 -0.73 3.96 -7.28
CA VAL A 94 0.14 5.14 -7.13
C VAL A 94 1.53 4.73 -6.65
N ILE A 95 1.62 3.80 -5.71
CA ILE A 95 2.90 3.25 -5.25
C ILE A 95 3.58 2.48 -6.37
N GLY A 96 2.84 1.61 -7.08
CA GLY A 96 3.38 0.81 -8.19
C GLY A 96 3.91 1.67 -9.33
N THR A 97 3.19 2.72 -9.71
CA THR A 97 3.64 3.68 -10.73
C THR A 97 4.91 4.42 -10.29
N CYS A 98 4.96 4.88 -9.03
CA CYS A 98 6.16 5.51 -8.49
C CYS A 98 7.34 4.52 -8.44
N LEU A 99 7.09 3.25 -8.07
CA LEU A 99 8.11 2.20 -8.04
C LEU A 99 8.68 1.92 -9.42
N ALA A 100 7.82 1.73 -10.44
CA ALA A 100 8.26 1.53 -11.82
C ALA A 100 9.10 2.71 -12.33
N ASN A 101 8.64 3.94 -12.05
CA ASN A 101 9.38 5.15 -12.41
C ASN A 101 10.75 5.26 -11.70
N GLU A 102 10.85 4.88 -10.43
CA GLU A 102 12.13 4.90 -9.72
C GLU A 102 13.06 3.77 -10.19
N LEU A 103 12.54 2.58 -10.48
CA LEU A 103 13.32 1.45 -10.98
C LEU A 103 13.95 1.73 -12.35
N THR A 104 13.25 2.45 -13.24
CA THR A 104 13.73 2.71 -14.62
C THR A 104 14.68 3.89 -14.73
N LYS A 105 14.98 4.60 -13.63
CA LYS A 105 15.92 5.73 -13.63
C LYS A 105 17.34 5.29 -13.93
N ASP A 106 18.08 6.19 -14.55
CA ASP A 106 19.52 6.04 -14.71
C ASP A 106 20.21 5.90 -13.37
N GLY A 107 21.13 4.97 -13.28
CA GLY A 107 21.90 4.76 -12.07
C GLY A 107 23.02 3.74 -12.27
N PHE A 108 24.12 3.91 -11.54
CA PHE A 108 25.22 2.96 -11.57
C PHE A 108 24.74 1.58 -11.10
N ALA A 109 24.98 0.56 -11.93
CA ALA A 109 24.60 -0.82 -11.67
C ALA A 109 23.08 -1.04 -11.47
N ASN A 110 22.22 -0.14 -11.98
CA ASN A 110 20.78 -0.38 -11.99
C ASN A 110 20.42 -1.34 -13.13
N MET A 111 20.03 -2.56 -12.80
CA MET A 111 19.64 -3.59 -13.77
C MET A 111 18.36 -3.26 -14.54
N ASN A 112 17.54 -2.32 -14.05
CA ASN A 112 16.27 -1.93 -14.63
C ASN A 112 16.31 -0.59 -15.36
N ALA A 113 17.49 0.03 -15.47
CA ALA A 113 17.64 1.28 -16.20
C ALA A 113 17.14 1.13 -17.65
N HIS A 114 16.29 2.06 -18.08
CA HIS A 114 15.66 2.08 -19.41
C HIS A 114 14.79 0.85 -19.77
N GLN A 115 14.48 -0.02 -18.81
CA GLN A 115 13.58 -1.15 -19.05
C GLN A 115 12.12 -0.67 -19.18
N THR A 116 11.33 -1.40 -19.96
CA THR A 116 9.89 -1.20 -20.00
C THR A 116 9.26 -2.00 -18.86
N ILE A 117 8.64 -1.29 -17.90
CA ILE A 117 7.94 -1.93 -16.77
C ILE A 117 6.44 -1.69 -16.91
N TYR A 118 5.68 -2.77 -16.92
CA TYR A 118 4.22 -2.72 -16.91
C TYR A 118 3.70 -2.55 -15.48
N VAL A 119 2.72 -1.66 -15.29
CA VAL A 119 2.03 -1.50 -14.02
C VAL A 119 0.59 -1.94 -14.22
N ILE A 120 0.21 -3.05 -13.63
CA ILE A 120 -1.10 -3.67 -13.81
C ILE A 120 -1.85 -3.84 -12.49
N THR A 121 -3.17 -3.84 -12.58
CA THR A 121 -4.06 -4.08 -11.44
C THR A 121 -4.93 -5.27 -11.77
N PRO A 122 -5.01 -6.30 -10.91
CA PRO A 122 -5.86 -7.44 -11.16
C PRO A 122 -7.35 -7.07 -11.01
N GLU A 123 -8.17 -7.72 -11.79
CA GLU A 123 -9.62 -7.73 -11.60
C GLU A 123 -10.01 -8.88 -10.67
N TYR A 124 -10.88 -8.59 -9.69
CA TYR A 124 -11.41 -9.60 -8.78
C TYR A 124 -12.76 -10.08 -9.29
N THR A 125 -12.91 -11.38 -9.45
CA THR A 125 -14.19 -12.01 -9.78
C THR A 125 -14.96 -12.40 -8.53
N THR A 126 -16.24 -12.71 -8.68
CA THR A 126 -17.14 -13.14 -7.60
C THR A 126 -16.75 -14.48 -6.94
N GLY A 127 -15.78 -15.19 -7.44
CA GLY A 127 -15.29 -16.46 -6.91
C GLY A 127 -13.92 -16.40 -6.21
N SER A 128 -13.49 -15.23 -5.76
CA SER A 128 -12.14 -15.02 -5.17
C SER A 128 -10.98 -15.33 -6.13
N GLN A 129 -11.26 -15.37 -7.44
CA GLN A 129 -10.24 -15.51 -8.47
C GLN A 129 -9.69 -14.14 -8.84
N ILE A 130 -8.40 -14.08 -9.10
CA ILE A 130 -7.71 -12.91 -9.60
C ILE A 130 -7.48 -13.11 -11.10
N ILE A 131 -7.97 -12.18 -11.91
CA ILE A 131 -7.75 -12.16 -13.36
C ILE A 131 -6.80 -11.03 -13.68
N LEU A 132 -5.74 -11.36 -14.42
CA LEU A 132 -4.81 -10.40 -15.03
C LEU A 132 -5.23 -10.22 -16.49
N ARG A 133 -5.58 -8.99 -16.87
CA ARG A 133 -5.89 -8.61 -18.24
C ARG A 133 -4.91 -7.55 -18.72
#